data_c3ae8ad904e257f0574f525b36ffc24e
#
_entry.id   c3ae8ad904e257f0574f525b36ffc24e
#
_cell.length_a   1.000
_cell.length_b   1.000
_cell.length_c   1.000
_cell.angle_alpha   90.00
_cell.angle_beta   90.00
_cell.angle_gamma   90.00
#
_symmetry.space_group_name_H-M   'P 1'
#
loop_
_entity.id
_entity.type
_entity.pdbx_description
1 polymer ?
#
loop_
_entity_poly.entity_id
_entity_poly.type
_entity_poly.pdbx_seq_one_letter_code
_entity_poly.pdbx_strand_id
1 'polypeptide(L)'
;MKKIYSKVKPDTLLHLVHRLDEIEGRTNVAPENEFIQLATLKMEKGTTFRPHKHIWKDGEDKVIAQESCVVIKGSVKVIMYDLDDTVIETPILYPGDCSMTFQGGHNYEILEEDTIVYEYKTGPYKGVENDKEFLNEV
;
A
#
# COMPACT_ATOMS: atom_id res chain seq x y z
N MET A 1 -16.27 5.18 7.87
CA MET A 1 -15.46 4.22 8.66
C MET A 1 -16.00 4.13 10.08
N LYS A 2 -16.24 2.94 10.55
CA LYS A 2 -16.73 2.71 11.91
C LYS A 2 -15.58 2.29 12.83
N LYS A 3 -15.32 3.08 13.86
CA LYS A 3 -14.34 2.79 14.91
C LYS A 3 -15.02 2.17 16.11
N ILE A 4 -14.47 1.08 16.61
CA ILE A 4 -15.01 0.32 17.74
C ILE A 4 -13.99 0.33 18.87
N TYR A 5 -14.34 1.02 19.93
CA TYR A 5 -13.50 1.19 21.12
C TYR A 5 -13.84 0.16 22.19
N SER A 6 -12.87 -0.11 23.04
CA SER A 6 -13.05 -0.96 24.21
C SER A 6 -14.08 -0.34 25.19
N LYS A 7 -14.92 -1.19 25.75
CA LYS A 7 -15.80 -0.79 26.86
C LYS A 7 -15.08 -0.85 28.21
N VAL A 8 -13.98 -1.59 28.26
CA VAL A 8 -13.15 -1.74 29.48
C VAL A 8 -12.13 -0.62 29.58
N LYS A 9 -11.56 -0.20 28.43
CA LYS A 9 -10.63 0.93 28.29
C LYS A 9 -11.14 1.87 27.20
N PRO A 10 -12.02 2.83 27.51
CA PRO A 10 -12.76 3.60 26.49
C PRO A 10 -11.92 4.35 25.46
N ASP A 11 -10.66 4.67 25.74
CA ASP A 11 -9.76 5.35 24.81
C ASP A 11 -9.00 4.40 23.89
N THR A 12 -9.18 3.08 24.04
CA THR A 12 -8.47 2.08 23.26
C THR A 12 -9.30 1.66 22.05
N LEU A 13 -8.81 1.99 20.85
CA LEU A 13 -9.40 1.53 19.60
C LEU A 13 -9.04 0.04 19.40
N LEU A 14 -10.07 -0.81 19.24
CA LEU A 14 -9.89 -2.25 19.09
C LEU A 14 -10.12 -2.73 17.66
N HIS A 15 -11.11 -2.16 16.97
CA HIS A 15 -11.53 -2.64 15.66
C HIS A 15 -11.93 -1.48 14.75
N LEU A 16 -11.84 -1.73 13.44
CA LEU A 16 -12.30 -0.82 12.39
C LEU A 16 -13.14 -1.60 11.38
N VAL A 17 -14.18 -0.95 10.87
CA VAL A 17 -14.94 -1.42 9.70
C VAL A 17 -14.93 -0.31 8.66
N HIS A 18 -14.43 -0.61 7.47
CA HIS A 18 -14.44 0.29 6.32
C HIS A 18 -15.12 -0.41 5.15
N ARG A 19 -16.16 0.19 4.60
CA ARG A 19 -16.99 -0.45 3.58
C ARG A 19 -16.64 0.05 2.19
N LEU A 20 -16.91 -0.78 1.18
CA LEU A 20 -16.60 -0.49 -0.22
C LEU A 20 -17.21 0.83 -0.70
N ASP A 21 -18.44 1.14 -0.30
CA ASP A 21 -19.16 2.37 -0.68
C ASP A 21 -18.64 3.63 0.00
N GLU A 22 -17.78 3.50 0.99
CA GLU A 22 -17.13 4.62 1.68
C GLU A 22 -15.77 5.02 1.05
N ILE A 23 -15.29 4.26 0.05
CA ILE A 23 -13.97 4.49 -0.52
C ILE A 23 -14.01 5.66 -1.51
N GLU A 24 -13.26 6.71 -1.18
CA GLU A 24 -13.06 7.89 -2.02
C GLU A 24 -11.56 8.25 -2.03
N GLY A 25 -10.96 8.36 -3.24
CA GLY A 25 -9.54 8.66 -3.36
C GLY A 25 -8.68 7.72 -2.53
N ARG A 26 -7.68 8.26 -1.84
CA ARG A 26 -6.84 7.50 -0.91
C ARG A 26 -7.32 7.69 0.54
N THR A 27 -7.57 6.61 1.23
CA THR A 27 -7.88 6.62 2.67
C THR A 27 -6.88 5.72 3.41
N ASN A 28 -6.14 6.29 4.35
CA ASN A 28 -5.32 5.51 5.28
C ASN A 28 -6.24 5.04 6.41
N VAL A 29 -6.50 3.74 6.45
CA VAL A 29 -7.50 3.14 7.33
C VAL A 29 -6.97 2.92 8.74
N ALA A 30 -5.74 2.40 8.85
CA ALA A 30 -5.11 2.13 10.14
C ALA A 30 -4.41 3.37 10.71
N PRO A 31 -4.42 3.55 12.04
CA PRO A 31 -3.54 4.54 12.68
C PRO A 31 -2.07 4.27 12.36
N GLU A 32 -1.28 5.33 12.17
CA GLU A 32 0.12 5.23 11.71
C GLU A 32 1.04 4.46 12.66
N ASN A 33 0.70 4.43 13.96
CA ASN A 33 1.47 3.72 14.98
C ASN A 33 1.16 2.23 15.09
N GLU A 34 0.19 1.73 14.35
CA GLU A 34 -0.13 0.31 14.34
C GLU A 34 0.81 -0.46 13.41
N PHE A 35 1.06 -1.73 13.73
CA PHE A 35 1.94 -2.58 12.94
C PHE A 35 1.36 -2.87 11.55
N ILE A 36 0.08 -3.21 11.47
CA ILE A 36 -0.59 -3.40 10.18
C ILE A 36 -1.09 -2.06 9.65
N GLN A 37 -0.75 -1.77 8.41
CA GLN A 37 -1.20 -0.60 7.69
C GLN A 37 -2.10 -1.02 6.53
N LEU A 38 -3.13 -0.26 6.28
CA LEU A 38 -4.03 -0.43 5.13
C LEU A 38 -4.38 0.93 4.55
N ALA A 39 -4.20 1.07 3.25
CA ALA A 39 -4.80 2.14 2.48
C ALA A 39 -5.81 1.56 1.48
N THR A 40 -6.96 2.21 1.35
CA THR A 40 -7.90 1.93 0.27
C THR A 40 -7.81 3.05 -0.75
N LEU A 41 -7.80 2.70 -2.03
CA LEU A 41 -7.60 3.66 -3.12
C LEU A 41 -8.64 3.43 -4.20
N LYS A 42 -9.30 4.52 -4.61
CA LYS A 42 -10.14 4.58 -5.80
C LYS A 42 -9.52 5.59 -6.75
N MET A 43 -9.16 5.15 -7.95
CA MET A 43 -8.29 5.92 -8.82
C MET A 43 -8.80 5.95 -10.26
N GLU A 44 -8.49 7.05 -10.94
CA GLU A 44 -8.81 7.26 -12.34
C GLU A 44 -7.85 6.50 -13.26
N LYS A 45 -8.34 6.17 -14.45
CA LYS A 45 -7.50 5.58 -15.51
C LYS A 45 -6.28 6.44 -15.80
N GLY A 46 -5.13 5.81 -15.94
CA GLY A 46 -3.87 6.49 -16.21
C GLY A 46 -3.12 6.94 -14.96
N THR A 47 -3.75 6.85 -13.79
CA THR A 47 -3.05 7.14 -12.53
C THR A 47 -1.82 6.24 -12.39
N THR A 48 -0.71 6.86 -12.09
CA THR A 48 0.55 6.16 -11.78
C THR A 48 1.28 6.92 -10.68
N PHE A 49 2.31 6.33 -10.16
CA PHE A 49 3.06 6.88 -9.03
C PHE A 49 4.52 7.02 -9.40
N ARG A 50 5.29 7.71 -8.58
CA ARG A 50 6.73 7.71 -8.73
C ARG A 50 7.28 6.36 -8.26
N PRO A 51 8.04 5.63 -9.10
CA PRO A 51 8.64 4.37 -8.69
C PRO A 51 9.48 4.52 -7.43
N HIS A 52 9.31 3.61 -6.49
CA HIS A 52 10.03 3.65 -5.22
C HIS A 52 10.31 2.25 -4.70
N LYS A 53 11.22 2.16 -3.76
CA LYS A 53 11.50 0.96 -2.98
C LYS A 53 11.52 1.31 -1.50
N HIS A 54 11.09 0.36 -0.68
CA HIS A 54 11.15 0.52 0.77
C HIS A 54 12.58 0.35 1.26
N ILE A 55 12.93 1.07 2.29
CA ILE A 55 14.26 1.07 2.89
C ILE A 55 14.24 0.36 4.24
N TRP A 56 15.39 -0.15 4.64
CA TRP A 56 15.55 -0.75 5.96
C TRP A 56 15.42 0.32 7.03
N LYS A 57 14.54 0.05 8.01
CA LYS A 57 14.31 0.96 9.12
C LYS A 57 15.38 0.73 10.19
N ASP A 58 15.96 1.81 10.69
CA ASP A 58 16.90 1.75 11.80
C ASP A 58 16.18 1.41 13.11
N GLY A 59 16.79 0.56 13.93
CA GLY A 59 16.25 0.11 15.20
C GLY A 59 17.00 -1.12 15.70
N GLU A 60 16.55 -1.69 16.82
CA GLU A 60 17.09 -2.92 17.38
C GLU A 60 16.89 -4.08 16.38
N ASP A 61 15.73 -4.11 15.71
CA ASP A 61 15.46 -5.03 14.61
C ASP A 61 15.46 -4.23 13.31
N LYS A 62 16.34 -4.57 12.39
CA LYS A 62 16.33 -4.01 11.04
C LYS A 62 15.13 -4.56 10.30
N VAL A 63 14.17 -3.69 10.00
CA VAL A 63 12.95 -4.05 9.28
C VAL A 63 12.79 -3.19 8.02
N ILE A 64 12.17 -3.77 7.01
CA ILE A 64 11.78 -3.10 5.78
C ILE A 64 10.27 -3.23 5.62
N ALA A 65 9.61 -2.19 5.16
CA ALA A 65 8.19 -2.30 4.87
C ALA A 65 7.96 -3.30 3.72
N GLN A 66 7.08 -4.24 3.94
CA GLN A 66 6.59 -5.16 2.92
C GLN A 66 5.15 -4.80 2.58
N GLU A 67 4.80 -4.91 1.31
CA GLU A 67 3.56 -4.35 0.81
C GLU A 67 2.84 -5.33 -0.11
N SER A 68 1.51 -5.39 0.03
CA SER A 68 0.61 -6.13 -0.84
C SER A 68 -0.39 -5.18 -1.48
N CYS A 69 -0.65 -5.36 -2.77
CA CYS A 69 -1.72 -4.69 -3.50
C CYS A 69 -2.75 -5.75 -3.92
N VAL A 70 -4.01 -5.55 -3.52
CA VAL A 70 -5.13 -6.43 -3.86
C VAL A 70 -6.11 -5.65 -4.72
N VAL A 71 -6.39 -6.15 -5.93
CA VAL A 71 -7.36 -5.52 -6.83
C VAL A 71 -8.77 -5.96 -6.45
N ILE A 72 -9.62 -4.99 -6.13
CA ILE A 72 -11.04 -5.21 -5.80
C ILE A 72 -11.92 -5.00 -7.02
N LYS A 73 -11.60 -3.99 -7.83
CA LYS A 73 -12.34 -3.60 -9.04
C LYS A 73 -11.38 -2.99 -10.04
N GLY A 74 -11.62 -3.21 -11.34
CA GLY A 74 -10.79 -2.65 -12.39
C GLY A 74 -9.56 -3.48 -12.69
N SER A 75 -8.49 -2.85 -13.12
CA SER A 75 -7.23 -3.52 -13.43
C SER A 75 -6.02 -2.63 -13.20
N VAL A 76 -4.91 -3.25 -12.83
CA VAL A 76 -3.66 -2.57 -12.47
C VAL A 76 -2.49 -3.28 -13.14
N LYS A 77 -1.63 -2.52 -13.80
CA LYS A 77 -0.32 -2.99 -14.24
C LYS A 77 0.67 -2.70 -13.12
N VAL A 78 1.31 -3.74 -12.61
CA VAL A 78 2.37 -3.63 -11.61
C VAL A 78 3.72 -3.62 -12.34
N ILE A 79 4.55 -2.63 -12.08
CA ILE A 79 5.91 -2.57 -12.61
C ILE A 79 6.83 -2.98 -11.47
N MET A 80 7.50 -4.12 -11.64
CA MET A 80 8.39 -4.72 -10.63
C MET A 80 9.85 -4.52 -11.03
N TYR A 81 10.65 -4.06 -10.08
CA TYR A 81 12.06 -3.75 -10.29
C TYR A 81 12.96 -4.71 -9.51
N ASP A 82 14.10 -5.03 -10.11
CA ASP A 82 15.17 -5.78 -9.45
C ASP A 82 15.94 -4.88 -8.47
N LEU A 83 16.87 -5.46 -7.74
CA LEU A 83 17.71 -4.77 -6.75
C LEU A 83 18.64 -3.71 -7.36
N ASP A 84 18.90 -3.79 -8.65
CA ASP A 84 19.67 -2.80 -9.42
C ASP A 84 18.77 -1.74 -10.10
N ASP A 85 17.49 -1.70 -9.73
CA ASP A 85 16.47 -0.76 -10.23
C ASP A 85 16.09 -0.98 -11.71
N THR A 86 16.37 -2.14 -12.29
CA THR A 86 15.89 -2.53 -13.61
C THR A 86 14.53 -3.22 -13.53
N VAL A 87 13.68 -3.01 -14.53
CA VAL A 87 12.36 -3.68 -14.61
C VAL A 87 12.54 -5.16 -14.92
N ILE A 88 11.94 -6.04 -14.13
CA ILE A 88 11.98 -7.49 -14.33
C ILE A 88 10.65 -8.09 -14.75
N GLU A 89 9.53 -7.53 -14.29
CA GLU A 89 8.19 -8.03 -14.62
C GLU A 89 7.19 -6.88 -14.64
N THR A 90 6.15 -7.02 -15.48
CA THR A 90 5.06 -6.04 -15.58
C THR A 90 3.68 -6.72 -15.66
N PRO A 91 3.30 -7.53 -14.66
CA PRO A 91 2.03 -8.22 -14.72
C PRO A 91 0.83 -7.28 -14.65
N ILE A 92 -0.27 -7.70 -15.27
CA ILE A 92 -1.56 -7.04 -15.14
C ILE A 92 -2.42 -7.84 -14.17
N LEU A 93 -2.93 -7.17 -13.15
CA LEU A 93 -3.78 -7.75 -12.12
C LEU A 93 -5.23 -7.37 -12.35
N TYR A 94 -6.11 -8.34 -12.16
CA TYR A 94 -7.56 -8.23 -12.27
C TYR A 94 -8.24 -8.45 -10.91
N PRO A 95 -9.56 -8.19 -10.77
CA PRO A 95 -10.24 -8.33 -9.47
C PRO A 95 -10.00 -9.69 -8.80
N GLY A 96 -9.58 -9.66 -7.56
CA GLY A 96 -9.19 -10.82 -6.77
C GLY A 96 -7.71 -11.18 -6.84
N ASP A 97 -6.97 -10.65 -7.82
CA ASP A 97 -5.52 -10.84 -7.90
C ASP A 97 -4.80 -9.93 -6.91
N CYS A 98 -3.61 -10.35 -6.50
CA CYS A 98 -2.76 -9.54 -5.64
C CYS A 98 -1.29 -9.66 -6.03
N SER A 99 -0.53 -8.63 -5.67
CA SER A 99 0.93 -8.67 -5.70
C SER A 99 1.48 -8.49 -4.28
N MET A 100 2.69 -8.97 -4.06
CA MET A 100 3.44 -8.72 -2.82
C MET A 100 4.87 -8.32 -3.17
N THR A 101 5.36 -7.29 -2.51
CA THR A 101 6.76 -6.88 -2.63
C THR A 101 7.44 -7.06 -1.28
N PHE A 102 8.40 -7.96 -1.24
CA PHE A 102 9.19 -8.22 -0.03
C PHE A 102 10.41 -7.32 0.03
N GLN A 103 10.99 -7.01 -1.12
CA GLN A 103 12.17 -6.18 -1.30
C GLN A 103 12.23 -5.73 -2.77
N GLY A 104 12.93 -4.65 -3.06
CA GLY A 104 13.03 -4.09 -4.40
C GLY A 104 11.96 -3.04 -4.68
N GLY A 105 12.06 -2.42 -5.85
CA GLY A 105 11.16 -1.36 -6.27
C GLY A 105 9.86 -1.85 -6.90
N HIS A 106 8.87 -1.02 -6.82
CA HIS A 106 7.60 -1.23 -7.51
C HIS A 106 6.94 0.09 -7.91
N ASN A 107 6.03 0.00 -8.85
CA ASN A 107 5.12 1.06 -9.23
C ASN A 107 3.83 0.45 -9.77
N TYR A 108 2.80 1.25 -9.88
CA TYR A 108 1.49 0.84 -10.37
C TYR A 108 1.02 1.79 -11.45
N GLU A 109 0.34 1.27 -12.45
CA GLU A 109 -0.39 2.03 -13.46
C GLU A 109 -1.83 1.54 -13.50
N ILE A 110 -2.77 2.44 -13.31
CA ILE A 110 -4.20 2.14 -13.27
C ILE A 110 -4.74 2.12 -14.69
N LEU A 111 -5.31 1.00 -15.11
CA LEU A 111 -5.71 0.76 -16.50
C LEU A 111 -7.17 1.07 -16.79
N GLU A 112 -8.00 1.13 -15.77
CA GLU A 112 -9.44 1.38 -15.89
C GLU A 112 -9.89 2.49 -14.95
N GLU A 113 -10.96 3.19 -15.37
CA GLU A 113 -11.60 4.19 -14.53
C GLU A 113 -12.20 3.55 -13.26
N ASP A 114 -12.20 4.27 -12.15
CA ASP A 114 -12.73 3.83 -10.87
C ASP A 114 -12.13 2.52 -10.34
N THR A 115 -10.88 2.22 -10.68
CA THR A 115 -10.15 1.07 -10.15
C THR A 115 -9.99 1.20 -8.64
N ILE A 116 -10.34 0.13 -7.92
CA ILE A 116 -10.25 0.07 -6.46
C ILE A 116 -9.23 -1.00 -6.08
N VAL A 117 -8.26 -0.60 -5.26
CA VAL A 117 -7.28 -1.51 -4.69
C VAL A 117 -7.19 -1.33 -3.17
N TYR A 118 -6.83 -2.41 -2.49
CA TYR A 118 -6.44 -2.39 -1.09
C TYR A 118 -4.93 -2.59 -1.03
N GLU A 119 -4.24 -1.65 -0.39
CA GLU A 119 -2.82 -1.69 -0.17
C GLU A 119 -2.55 -1.97 1.31
N TYR A 120 -2.10 -3.19 1.60
CA TYR A 120 -1.64 -3.57 2.92
C TYR A 120 -0.13 -3.45 2.98
N LYS A 121 0.39 -2.90 4.05
CA LYS A 121 1.84 -2.89 4.29
C LYS A 121 2.15 -3.01 5.78
N THR A 122 3.36 -3.45 6.07
CA THR A 122 3.85 -3.50 7.44
C THR A 122 4.23 -2.10 7.91
N GLY A 123 3.85 -1.79 9.15
CA GLY A 123 4.19 -0.54 9.82
C GLY A 123 5.19 -0.77 10.93
N PRO A 124 5.24 0.16 11.88
CA PRO A 124 4.57 1.46 11.86
C PRO A 124 5.14 2.40 10.80
N TYR A 125 4.34 3.39 10.39
CA TYR A 125 4.74 4.38 9.41
C TYR A 125 5.30 5.63 10.11
N LYS A 126 6.54 6.01 9.79
CA LYS A 126 7.25 7.13 10.40
C LYS A 126 7.71 8.19 9.38
N GLY A 127 6.89 8.44 8.36
CA GLY A 127 7.20 9.37 7.30
C GLY A 127 7.87 8.71 6.09
N VAL A 128 7.81 9.39 4.94
CA VAL A 128 8.34 8.89 3.65
C VAL A 128 9.85 8.63 3.73
N GLU A 129 10.60 9.53 4.34
CA GLU A 129 12.06 9.44 4.47
C GLU A 129 12.54 8.23 5.27
N ASN A 130 11.71 7.68 6.16
CA ASN A 130 12.01 6.49 6.96
C ASN A 130 11.41 5.20 6.39
N ASP A 131 10.61 5.30 5.33
CA ASP A 131 9.85 4.20 4.75
C ASP A 131 10.42 3.74 3.41
N LYS A 132 10.76 4.68 2.55
CA LYS A 132 11.14 4.39 1.16
C LYS A 132 12.10 5.42 0.58
N GLU A 133 12.73 5.03 -0.53
CA GLU A 133 13.46 5.91 -1.42
C GLU A 133 12.94 5.75 -2.84
N PHE A 134 13.02 6.82 -3.63
CA PHE A 134 12.60 6.79 -5.02
C PHE A 134 13.72 6.25 -5.92
N LEU A 135 13.32 5.49 -6.93
CA LEU A 135 14.27 4.98 -7.92
C LEU A 135 14.78 6.12 -8.79
N ASN A 136 16.02 6.00 -9.24
CA ASN A 136 16.55 6.88 -10.27
C ASN A 136 15.87 6.50 -11.60
N GLU A 137 15.07 7.42 -12.12
CA GLU A 137 14.53 7.29 -13.48
C GLU A 137 15.66 7.56 -14.48
N VAL A 138 15.98 6.56 -15.26
CA VAL A 138 16.92 6.71 -16.36
C VAL A 138 16.15 6.94 -17.65
#